data_fa934662bb9e95e0db80e7e33ad34d68
#
_entry.id   fa934662bb9e95e0db80e7e33ad34d68
#
_cell.length_a   1.000
_cell.length_b   1.000
_cell.length_c   1.000
_cell.angle_alpha   90.00
_cell.angle_beta   90.00
_cell.angle_gamma   90.00
#
_symmetry.space_group_name_H-M   'P 1'
#
loop_
_entity.id
_entity.type
_entity.pdbx_description
1 polymer ?
#
loop_
_entity_poly.entity_id
_entity_poly.type
_entity_poly.pdbx_seq_one_letter_code
_entity_poly.pdbx_strand_id
1 'polypeptide(L)'
;CTQDYGSMTLTASFDSLRCLPEKRTTRLSHEQETATPAYYSVTLPDEHLQAEMTGRSRSAIFRFSYQKEGKAYLIVNPNSDEGEGYIEIDTLQKRIYGYNPVHRIYQGWGEPAGYSGHFIIDYQKDLCDFGTFREDSLFPGQTKIGHEKNIGIYIGFHVKSHEQVLV
;
A
#
# COMPACT_ATOMS: atom_id res chain seq x y z
N CYS A 1 3.24 10.55 22.92
CA CYS A 1 3.18 10.60 21.46
C CYS A 1 3.96 9.45 20.88
N THR A 2 3.37 8.70 19.99
CA THR A 2 4.06 7.65 19.22
C THR A 2 4.85 8.33 18.12
N GLN A 3 6.13 8.01 17.99
CA GLN A 3 6.91 8.48 16.86
C GLN A 3 6.46 7.75 15.59
N ASP A 4 6.37 8.48 14.49
CA ASP A 4 6.24 7.91 13.17
C ASP A 4 7.62 7.40 12.73
N TYR A 5 7.77 6.10 12.54
CA TYR A 5 9.03 5.49 12.09
C TYR A 5 9.13 5.38 10.57
N GLY A 6 8.59 6.35 9.84
CA GLY A 6 8.59 6.31 8.38
C GLY A 6 7.62 5.27 7.85
N SER A 7 6.38 5.32 8.33
CA SER A 7 5.33 4.41 7.93
C SER A 7 5.00 4.53 6.44
N MET A 8 4.52 3.46 5.87
CA MET A 8 3.93 3.42 4.54
C MET A 8 2.54 2.78 4.62
N THR A 9 1.69 3.08 3.67
CA THR A 9 0.36 2.49 3.56
C THR A 9 0.27 1.60 2.33
N LEU A 10 -0.22 0.37 2.50
CA LEU A 10 -0.55 -0.57 1.44
C LEU A 10 -2.06 -0.80 1.45
N THR A 11 -2.70 -0.55 0.31
CA THR A 11 -4.13 -0.76 0.12
C THR A 11 -4.38 -1.67 -1.08
N ALA A 12 -5.20 -2.70 -0.92
CA ALA A 12 -5.71 -3.50 -2.03
C ALA A 12 -7.10 -3.01 -2.43
N SER A 13 -7.39 -2.99 -3.74
CA SER A 13 -8.73 -2.70 -4.24
C SER A 13 -9.08 -3.57 -5.45
N PHE A 14 -10.37 -3.72 -5.74
CA PHE A 14 -10.89 -4.54 -6.81
C PHE A 14 -11.69 -3.70 -7.80
N ASP A 15 -11.49 -3.93 -9.10
CA ASP A 15 -12.12 -3.28 -10.25
C ASP A 15 -11.93 -1.76 -10.37
N SER A 16 -11.60 -1.05 -9.32
CA SER A 16 -11.46 0.41 -9.37
C SER A 16 -10.17 0.89 -8.71
N LEU A 17 -9.44 1.75 -9.43
CA LEU A 17 -8.26 2.43 -8.88
C LEU A 17 -8.69 3.69 -8.14
N ARG A 18 -8.48 3.72 -6.82
CA ARG A 18 -8.84 4.82 -5.93
C ARG A 18 -7.62 5.34 -5.19
N CYS A 19 -6.95 6.34 -5.77
CA CYS A 19 -5.68 6.84 -5.24
C CYS A 19 -5.84 7.75 -4.02
N LEU A 20 -6.94 8.50 -3.91
CA LEU A 20 -7.21 9.32 -2.73
C LEU A 20 -7.63 8.47 -1.52
N PRO A 21 -7.03 8.68 -0.34
CA PRO A 21 -7.36 7.93 0.88
C PRO A 21 -8.85 7.94 1.23
N GLU A 22 -9.53 9.09 1.11
CA GLU A 22 -10.95 9.23 1.38
C GLU A 22 -11.85 8.44 0.43
N LYS A 23 -11.37 8.10 -0.76
CA LYS A 23 -12.08 7.26 -1.74
C LYS A 23 -11.85 5.75 -1.52
N ARG A 24 -10.97 5.37 -0.58
CA ARG A 24 -10.64 3.97 -0.28
C ARG A 24 -11.45 3.40 0.87
N THR A 25 -12.40 4.16 1.40
CA THR A 25 -13.27 3.69 2.49
C THR A 25 -14.03 2.46 2.01
N THR A 26 -13.97 1.39 2.77
CA THR A 26 -14.67 0.13 2.53
C THR A 26 -15.34 -0.34 3.83
N ARG A 27 -16.42 -1.09 3.70
CA ARG A 27 -17.11 -1.67 4.86
C ARG A 27 -16.32 -2.87 5.37
N LEU A 28 -16.30 -3.03 6.67
CA LEU A 28 -15.84 -4.22 7.34
C LEU A 28 -16.81 -4.60 8.48
N SER A 29 -16.76 -5.87 8.89
CA SER A 29 -17.49 -6.36 10.05
C SER A 29 -16.52 -7.04 11.00
N HIS A 30 -16.59 -6.73 12.28
CA HIS A 30 -15.82 -7.40 13.33
C HIS A 30 -16.11 -8.90 13.42
N GLU A 31 -17.27 -9.36 12.95
CA GLU A 31 -17.60 -10.80 12.85
C GLU A 31 -16.76 -11.51 11.79
N GLN A 32 -16.21 -10.78 10.83
CA GLN A 32 -15.34 -11.26 9.74
C GLN A 32 -13.88 -10.80 9.91
N GLU A 33 -13.52 -10.46 11.13
CA GLU A 33 -12.19 -10.01 11.52
C GLU A 33 -11.58 -11.00 12.52
N THR A 34 -10.30 -11.30 12.34
CA THR A 34 -9.52 -12.08 13.29
C THR A 34 -8.26 -11.31 13.61
N ALA A 35 -8.02 -11.03 14.88
CA ALA A 35 -6.82 -10.36 15.35
C ALA A 35 -6.17 -11.17 16.46
N THR A 36 -4.92 -11.55 16.25
CA THR A 36 -4.06 -12.20 17.25
C THR A 36 -2.70 -11.48 17.27
N PRO A 37 -1.84 -11.71 18.27
CA PRO A 37 -0.52 -11.07 18.30
C PRO A 37 0.37 -11.31 17.07
N ALA A 38 0.15 -12.39 16.32
CA ALA A 38 0.99 -12.79 15.19
C ALA A 38 0.26 -12.84 13.85
N TYR A 39 -1.04 -12.60 13.82
CA TYR A 39 -1.84 -12.74 12.62
C TYR A 39 -3.07 -11.85 12.66
N TYR A 40 -3.32 -11.19 11.52
CA TYR A 40 -4.53 -10.41 11.29
C TYR A 40 -5.21 -10.85 10.00
N SER A 41 -6.52 -10.88 10.00
CA SER A 41 -7.35 -11.18 8.82
C SER A 41 -8.63 -10.40 8.87
N VAL A 42 -9.07 -9.86 7.73
CA VAL A 42 -10.36 -9.17 7.58
C VAL A 42 -10.94 -9.43 6.19
N THR A 43 -12.23 -9.64 6.12
CA THR A 43 -12.97 -9.67 4.85
C THR A 43 -13.46 -8.28 4.51
N LEU A 44 -13.21 -7.86 3.27
CA LEU A 44 -13.63 -6.58 2.69
C LEU A 44 -14.67 -6.86 1.59
N PRO A 45 -15.98 -6.89 1.94
CA PRO A 45 -17.03 -7.33 1.01
C PRO A 45 -17.14 -6.48 -0.24
N ASP A 46 -16.96 -5.16 -0.10
CA ASP A 46 -17.04 -4.21 -1.21
C ASP A 46 -15.88 -4.39 -2.21
N GLU A 47 -14.75 -4.92 -1.74
CA GLU A 47 -13.56 -5.24 -2.54
C GLU A 47 -13.53 -6.70 -3.00
N HIS A 48 -14.52 -7.51 -2.63
CA HIS A 48 -14.57 -8.95 -2.93
C HIS A 48 -13.27 -9.68 -2.57
N LEU A 49 -12.63 -9.31 -1.46
CA LEU A 49 -11.38 -9.91 -1.03
C LEU A 49 -11.33 -10.13 0.48
N GLN A 50 -10.48 -11.08 0.87
CA GLN A 50 -9.97 -11.23 2.22
C GLN A 50 -8.52 -10.77 2.25
N ALA A 51 -8.20 -9.89 3.17
CA ALA A 51 -6.84 -9.44 3.45
C ALA A 51 -6.32 -10.13 4.71
N GLU A 52 -5.12 -10.67 4.63
CA GLU A 52 -4.45 -11.34 5.74
C GLU A 52 -3.03 -10.79 5.88
N MET A 53 -2.56 -10.70 7.10
CA MET A 53 -1.22 -10.20 7.40
C MET A 53 -0.60 -10.97 8.55
N THR A 54 0.69 -11.28 8.41
CA THR A 54 1.56 -11.69 9.51
C THR A 54 2.89 -10.98 9.40
N GLY A 55 3.58 -10.80 10.51
CA GLY A 55 4.81 -10.01 10.52
C GLY A 55 5.83 -10.45 11.56
N ARG A 56 7.02 -9.94 11.38
CA ARG A 56 8.14 -9.94 12.31
C ARG A 56 8.58 -8.51 12.58
N SER A 57 9.62 -8.33 13.37
CA SER A 57 10.08 -7.00 13.81
C SER A 57 10.32 -5.97 12.70
N ARG A 58 10.66 -6.39 11.47
CA ARG A 58 10.98 -5.50 10.35
C ARG A 58 10.45 -5.98 9.00
N SER A 59 9.59 -6.98 8.98
CA SER A 59 9.01 -7.51 7.75
C SER A 59 7.61 -8.04 7.99
N ALA A 60 6.78 -7.98 6.96
CA ALA A 60 5.45 -8.55 6.96
C ALA A 60 5.19 -9.27 5.64
N ILE A 61 4.25 -10.19 5.64
CA ILE A 61 3.67 -10.79 4.45
C ILE A 61 2.19 -10.49 4.47
N PHE A 62 1.71 -10.01 3.34
CA PHE A 62 0.29 -9.81 3.07
C PHE A 62 -0.18 -10.87 2.08
N ARG A 63 -1.39 -11.40 2.31
CA ARG A 63 -2.09 -12.28 1.38
C ARG A 63 -3.46 -11.69 1.09
N PHE A 64 -3.72 -11.47 -0.18
CA PHE A 64 -5.01 -10.98 -0.68
C PHE A 64 -5.68 -12.12 -1.44
N SER A 65 -6.80 -12.64 -0.92
CA SER A 65 -7.59 -13.72 -1.52
C SER A 65 -8.81 -13.13 -2.19
N TYR A 66 -8.84 -13.10 -3.52
CA TYR A 66 -9.91 -12.50 -4.31
C TYR A 66 -11.04 -13.48 -4.53
N GLN A 67 -12.28 -13.08 -4.29
CA GLN A 67 -13.48 -13.91 -4.43
C GLN A 67 -14.01 -13.95 -5.86
N LYS A 68 -13.65 -12.97 -6.69
CA LYS A 68 -14.10 -12.83 -8.07
C LYS A 68 -12.91 -12.68 -9.03
N GLU A 69 -13.16 -13.05 -10.28
CA GLU A 69 -12.25 -12.76 -11.39
C GLU A 69 -12.41 -11.28 -11.80
N GLY A 70 -11.29 -10.61 -12.06
CA GLY A 70 -11.30 -9.21 -12.49
C GLY A 70 -9.93 -8.57 -12.45
N LYS A 71 -9.91 -7.25 -12.52
CA LYS A 71 -8.72 -6.43 -12.37
C LYS A 71 -8.61 -5.98 -10.91
N ALA A 72 -7.45 -6.21 -10.34
CA ALA A 72 -7.15 -5.80 -8.97
C ALA A 72 -6.00 -4.82 -8.94
N TYR A 73 -5.94 -3.99 -7.90
CA TYR A 73 -4.90 -3.01 -7.69
C TYR A 73 -4.29 -3.11 -6.31
N LEU A 74 -2.99 -2.84 -6.23
CA LEU A 74 -2.31 -2.48 -5.00
C LEU A 74 -1.85 -1.03 -5.10
N ILE A 75 -2.11 -0.26 -4.06
CA ILE A 75 -1.81 1.15 -3.96
C ILE A 75 -0.89 1.35 -2.78
N VAL A 76 0.27 1.95 -3.01
CA VAL A 76 1.30 2.18 -1.99
C VAL A 76 1.54 3.67 -1.86
N ASN A 77 1.41 4.18 -0.64
CA ASN A 77 1.76 5.55 -0.29
C ASN A 77 2.96 5.54 0.67
N PRO A 78 3.99 6.35 0.44
CA PRO A 78 5.08 6.54 1.39
C PRO A 78 4.70 7.48 2.54
N ASN A 79 3.41 7.85 2.67
CA ASN A 79 2.89 8.79 3.67
C ASN A 79 3.65 10.13 3.69
N SER A 80 3.83 10.68 2.50
CA SER A 80 4.57 11.94 2.27
C SER A 80 3.69 13.17 2.57
N ASP A 81 3.22 13.30 3.81
CA ASP A 81 2.26 14.34 4.19
C ASP A 81 2.86 15.75 4.14
N GLU A 82 4.16 15.87 4.41
CA GLU A 82 4.91 17.13 4.32
C GLU A 82 5.68 17.29 2.99
N GLY A 83 5.50 16.35 2.06
CA GLY A 83 6.12 16.43 0.75
C GLY A 83 7.58 16.01 0.71
N GLU A 84 8.04 15.16 1.63
CA GLU A 84 9.44 14.75 1.74
C GLU A 84 9.68 13.29 1.32
N GLY A 85 8.62 12.50 1.16
CA GLY A 85 8.70 11.08 0.82
C GLY A 85 9.09 10.83 -0.63
N TYR A 86 9.51 9.61 -0.90
CA TYR A 86 9.90 9.12 -2.23
C TYR A 86 9.46 7.67 -2.40
N ILE A 87 9.02 7.34 -3.62
CA ILE A 87 8.65 5.97 -3.98
C ILE A 87 8.98 5.67 -5.44
N GLU A 88 9.46 4.45 -5.71
CA GLU A 88 9.83 3.98 -7.03
C GLU A 88 9.46 2.51 -7.23
N ILE A 89 9.11 2.12 -8.46
CA ILE A 89 8.87 0.75 -8.87
C ILE A 89 9.90 0.27 -9.87
N ASP A 90 10.50 -0.89 -9.60
CA ASP A 90 11.26 -1.70 -10.55
C ASP A 90 10.38 -2.85 -11.04
N THR A 91 9.88 -2.71 -12.26
CA THR A 91 8.98 -3.71 -12.85
C THR A 91 9.71 -4.99 -13.27
N LEU A 92 11.03 -4.93 -13.51
CA LEU A 92 11.84 -6.09 -13.87
C LEU A 92 12.12 -6.97 -12.65
N GLN A 93 12.42 -6.35 -11.52
CA GLN A 93 12.63 -7.06 -10.26
C GLN A 93 11.33 -7.33 -9.50
N LYS A 94 10.19 -6.82 -9.97
CA LYS A 94 8.87 -6.88 -9.30
C LYS A 94 8.94 -6.33 -7.87
N ARG A 95 9.47 -5.11 -7.74
CA ARG A 95 9.77 -4.48 -6.47
C ARG A 95 9.33 -3.02 -6.43
N ILE A 96 8.74 -2.62 -5.33
CA ILE A 96 8.48 -1.21 -4.99
C ILE A 96 9.35 -0.88 -3.79
N TYR A 97 9.99 0.28 -3.80
CA TYR A 97 10.80 0.75 -2.69
C TYR A 97 10.65 2.26 -2.52
N GLY A 98 10.88 2.70 -1.31
CA GLY A 98 10.77 4.12 -1.01
C GLY A 98 11.20 4.44 0.40
N TYR A 99 11.00 5.68 0.76
CA TYR A 99 11.26 6.15 2.11
C TYR A 99 10.34 7.32 2.47
N ASN A 100 10.18 7.51 3.76
CA ASN A 100 9.57 8.69 4.34
C ASN A 100 10.43 9.18 5.51
N PRO A 101 10.83 10.47 5.55
CA PRO A 101 11.53 11.05 6.69
C PRO A 101 10.70 10.95 7.96
N VAL A 102 11.38 10.67 9.06
CA VAL A 102 10.74 10.52 10.37
C VAL A 102 10.75 11.85 11.11
N HIS A 103 9.59 12.23 11.61
CA HIS A 103 9.40 13.38 12.47
C HIS A 103 9.14 12.96 13.92
N ARG A 104 9.41 13.84 14.86
CA ARG A 104 9.26 13.55 16.31
C ARG A 104 7.83 13.47 16.77
N ILE A 105 6.91 14.01 15.98
CA ILE A 105 5.47 13.95 16.20
C ILE A 105 4.84 13.20 15.03
N TYR A 106 3.81 12.45 15.32
CA TYR A 106 3.06 11.65 14.38
C TYR A 106 2.66 12.41 13.10
N GLN A 107 2.69 11.74 11.95
CA GLN A 107 2.30 12.25 10.62
C GLN A 107 3.13 13.43 10.11
N GLY A 108 4.43 13.38 10.23
CA GLY A 108 5.31 14.40 9.66
C GLY A 108 5.37 15.71 10.44
N TRP A 109 4.79 15.77 11.62
CA TRP A 109 4.78 16.97 12.44
C TRP A 109 6.00 17.04 13.37
N GLY A 110 6.38 18.27 13.72
CA GLY A 110 7.50 18.54 14.63
C GLY A 110 8.86 18.50 13.94
N GLU A 111 9.90 18.57 14.74
CA GLU A 111 11.27 18.58 14.25
C GLU A 111 11.65 17.25 13.60
N PRO A 112 12.43 17.26 12.51
CA PRO A 112 12.96 16.03 11.92
C PRO A 112 13.74 15.20 12.93
N ALA A 113 13.53 13.88 12.92
CA ALA A 113 14.24 12.96 13.81
C ALA A 113 15.65 12.64 13.32
N GLY A 114 16.02 13.06 12.10
CA GLY A 114 17.35 12.89 11.53
C GLY A 114 17.56 11.55 10.80
N TYR A 115 16.51 10.79 10.55
CA TYR A 115 16.54 9.55 9.76
C TYR A 115 15.22 9.36 8.99
N SER A 116 15.24 8.44 8.01
CA SER A 116 14.06 8.05 7.23
C SER A 116 13.72 6.58 7.44
N GLY A 117 12.44 6.27 7.44
CA GLY A 117 11.96 4.90 7.32
C GLY A 117 11.99 4.46 5.88
N HIS A 118 12.84 3.47 5.57
CA HIS A 118 12.93 2.87 4.26
C HIS A 118 12.10 1.58 4.22
N PHE A 119 11.44 1.34 3.09
CA PHE A 119 10.68 0.12 2.86
C PHE A 119 10.97 -0.47 1.48
N ILE A 120 10.79 -1.79 1.38
CA ILE A 120 10.83 -2.56 0.15
C ILE A 120 9.61 -3.48 0.15
N ILE A 121 8.91 -3.52 -0.98
CA ILE A 121 7.76 -4.39 -1.22
C ILE A 121 8.05 -5.25 -2.43
N ASP A 122 8.12 -6.56 -2.25
CA ASP A 122 8.21 -7.52 -3.34
C ASP A 122 6.79 -8.01 -3.69
N TYR A 123 6.46 -8.09 -4.99
CA TYR A 123 5.19 -8.61 -5.46
C TYR A 123 5.39 -9.69 -6.51
N GLN A 124 4.47 -10.66 -6.60
CA GLN A 124 4.67 -11.84 -7.45
C GLN A 124 3.97 -11.75 -8.82
N LYS A 125 2.89 -10.97 -8.91
CA LYS A 125 2.04 -10.92 -10.11
C LYS A 125 2.70 -10.18 -11.27
N ASP A 126 2.38 -10.61 -12.49
CA ASP A 126 2.66 -9.84 -13.70
C ASP A 126 1.67 -8.68 -13.79
N LEU A 127 2.20 -7.50 -14.11
CA LEU A 127 1.40 -6.29 -14.16
C LEU A 127 0.73 -6.12 -15.52
N CYS A 128 -0.53 -5.72 -15.51
CA CYS A 128 -1.22 -5.23 -16.70
C CYS A 128 -1.29 -3.69 -16.73
N ASP A 129 -0.97 -3.05 -15.60
CA ASP A 129 -1.02 -1.61 -15.46
C ASP A 129 -0.14 -1.18 -14.28
N PHE A 130 0.48 -0.02 -14.35
CA PHE A 130 1.21 0.60 -13.25
C PHE A 130 1.42 2.08 -13.52
N GLY A 131 1.74 2.80 -12.47
CA GLY A 131 2.11 4.20 -12.56
C GLY A 131 2.23 4.83 -11.19
N THR A 132 2.50 6.12 -11.21
CA THR A 132 2.48 6.94 -10.01
C THR A 132 1.22 7.78 -9.96
N PHE A 133 0.95 8.36 -8.81
CA PHE A 133 -0.11 9.33 -8.64
C PHE A 133 0.31 10.43 -7.66
N ARG A 134 -0.32 11.57 -7.81
CA ARG A 134 -0.29 12.69 -6.88
C ARG A 134 -1.72 13.17 -6.69
N GLU A 135 -2.21 13.09 -5.46
CA GLU A 135 -3.63 13.36 -5.17
C GLU A 135 -4.54 12.49 -6.08
N ASP A 136 -5.40 13.10 -6.89
CA ASP A 136 -6.29 12.43 -7.83
C ASP A 136 -5.71 12.34 -9.25
N SER A 137 -4.51 12.85 -9.48
CA SER A 137 -3.84 12.86 -10.78
C SER A 137 -3.03 11.58 -10.97
N LEU A 138 -3.31 10.83 -12.04
CA LEU A 138 -2.61 9.60 -12.41
C LEU A 138 -1.54 9.88 -13.46
N PHE A 139 -0.39 9.21 -13.35
CA PHE A 139 0.71 9.22 -14.29
C PHE A 139 1.05 7.79 -14.73
N PRO A 140 0.29 7.22 -15.69
CA PRO A 140 0.49 5.86 -16.15
C PRO A 140 1.89 5.64 -16.72
N GLY A 141 2.50 4.49 -16.37
CA GLY A 141 3.83 4.11 -16.83
C GLY A 141 5.00 4.87 -16.18
N GLN A 142 4.71 5.86 -15.33
CA GLN A 142 5.76 6.53 -14.57
C GLN A 142 6.23 5.62 -13.43
N THR A 143 7.55 5.48 -13.29
CA THR A 143 8.14 4.53 -12.34
C THR A 143 8.52 5.13 -11.00
N LYS A 144 8.57 6.45 -10.87
CA LYS A 144 8.99 7.10 -9.62
C LYS A 144 8.35 8.46 -9.43
N ILE A 145 8.15 8.80 -8.16
CA ILE A 145 7.67 10.13 -7.73
C ILE A 145 8.21 10.42 -6.32
N GLY A 146 8.47 11.68 -6.03
CA GLY A 146 8.96 12.07 -4.71
C GLY A 146 8.94 13.57 -4.51
N HIS A 147 9.13 13.96 -3.23
CA HIS A 147 9.21 15.36 -2.79
C HIS A 147 7.95 16.17 -3.07
N GLU A 148 6.80 15.49 -3.04
CA GLU A 148 5.47 16.09 -3.16
C GLU A 148 4.51 15.44 -2.16
N LYS A 149 3.41 16.14 -1.83
CA LYS A 149 2.38 15.64 -0.93
C LYS A 149 1.46 14.62 -1.62
N ASN A 150 0.88 13.71 -0.84
CA ASN A 150 -0.15 12.77 -1.28
C ASN A 150 0.25 11.96 -2.52
N ILE A 151 1.49 11.50 -2.55
CA ILE A 151 2.04 10.70 -3.65
C ILE A 151 1.93 9.20 -3.39
N GLY A 152 2.05 8.43 -4.45
CA GLY A 152 2.16 6.98 -4.36
C GLY A 152 2.36 6.29 -5.70
N ILE A 153 2.42 4.97 -5.61
CA ILE A 153 2.45 4.06 -6.76
C ILE A 153 1.21 3.19 -6.73
N TYR A 154 0.66 2.92 -7.90
CA TYR A 154 -0.31 1.86 -8.10
C TYR A 154 0.23 0.80 -9.05
N ILE A 155 -0.12 -0.45 -8.78
CA ILE A 155 0.09 -1.58 -9.67
C ILE A 155 -1.24 -2.30 -9.89
N GLY A 156 -1.53 -2.63 -11.15
CA GLY A 156 -2.73 -3.35 -11.56
C GLY A 156 -2.37 -4.71 -12.16
N PHE A 157 -3.16 -5.72 -11.86
CA PHE A 157 -2.99 -7.09 -12.35
C PHE A 157 -4.34 -7.80 -12.47
N HIS A 158 -4.40 -8.84 -13.28
CA HIS A 158 -5.58 -9.69 -13.37
C HIS A 158 -5.53 -10.80 -12.33
N VAL A 159 -6.68 -11.06 -11.71
CA VAL A 159 -6.89 -12.17 -10.78
C VAL A 159 -8.03 -13.06 -11.25
N LYS A 160 -7.92 -14.36 -10.95
CA LYS A 160 -9.01 -15.32 -11.10
C LYS A 160 -9.82 -15.39 -9.83
N SER A 161 -11.03 -15.94 -9.93
CA SER A 161 -11.81 -16.26 -8.73
C SER A 161 -11.03 -17.21 -7.81
N HIS A 162 -11.03 -16.92 -6.51
CA HIS A 162 -10.30 -17.62 -5.44
C HIS A 162 -8.77 -17.58 -5.59
N GLU A 163 -8.23 -16.67 -6.39
CA GLU A 163 -6.78 -16.50 -6.49
C GLU A 163 -6.21 -15.74 -5.27
N GLN A 164 -5.04 -16.19 -4.83
CA GLN A 164 -4.27 -15.57 -3.76
C GLN A 164 -3.07 -14.81 -4.31
N VAL A 165 -2.88 -13.60 -3.87
CA VAL A 165 -1.74 -12.74 -4.22
C VAL A 165 -0.94 -12.46 -2.96
N LEU A 166 0.35 -12.74 -3.01
CA LEU A 166 1.30 -12.45 -1.92
C LEU A 166 2.12 -11.20 -2.23
N VAL A 167 2.33 -10.46 -1.15
CA VAL A 167 3.14 -9.24 -1.14
C VAL A 167 4.03 -9.21 0.09
#